data_c7ca9ad6a12c80ca62dc5df271d434fa
#
_entry.id   c7ca9ad6a12c80ca62dc5df271d434fa
#
_cell.length_a   1.000
_cell.length_b   1.000
_cell.length_c   1.000
_cell.angle_alpha   90.00
_cell.angle_beta   90.00
_cell.angle_gamma   90.00
#
_symmetry.space_group_name_H-M   'P 1'
#
loop_
_entity.id
_entity.type
_entity.pdbx_description
1 polymer ?
#
loop_
_entity_poly.entity_id
_entity_poly.type
_entity_poly.pdbx_seq_one_letter_code
_entity_poly.pdbx_strand_id
1 'polypeptide(L)'
;MADTAVVKVFHAARQDVEIIYKLGNIIPAPLFDTQVAAMVCGFGEAIAYDQLVARTTEGRIDKTSRFTDWRARPLSPSQLQYALADVTYLRDAYRYLTAMIDRQDRREWLDGEMAILTAPETYDLHPDLAYTRVKMRVKKPIELAVLKEVAAWRERE
;
A
#
# COMPACT_ATOMS: atom_id res chain seq x y z
N MET A 1 5.97 -14.46 -1.08
CA MET A 1 6.12 -13.23 -0.27
C MET A 1 7.33 -13.30 0.66
N ALA A 2 7.68 -14.48 1.20
CA ALA A 2 8.80 -14.66 2.14
C ALA A 2 10.21 -14.76 1.51
N ASP A 3 10.33 -14.89 0.19
CA ASP A 3 11.63 -14.98 -0.47
C ASP A 3 12.36 -13.63 -0.45
N THR A 4 13.44 -13.55 0.33
CA THR A 4 14.22 -12.32 0.50
C THR A 4 15.12 -11.97 -0.69
N ALA A 5 15.31 -12.89 -1.64
CA ALA A 5 16.06 -12.64 -2.87
C ALA A 5 15.23 -11.91 -3.94
N VAL A 6 13.91 -11.85 -3.77
CA VAL A 6 12.99 -11.23 -4.73
C VAL A 6 12.37 -9.97 -4.14
N VAL A 7 12.54 -8.83 -4.80
CA VAL A 7 11.88 -7.57 -4.42
C VAL A 7 10.39 -7.65 -4.75
N LYS A 8 9.53 -7.33 -3.78
CA LYS A 8 8.08 -7.24 -3.96
C LYS A 8 7.72 -5.80 -4.26
N VAL A 9 7.28 -5.57 -5.48
CA VAL A 9 6.92 -4.23 -5.95
C VAL A 9 5.41 -4.03 -5.88
N PHE A 10 4.99 -2.95 -5.23
CA PHE A 10 3.60 -2.56 -5.06
C PHE A 10 3.38 -1.10 -5.46
N HIS A 11 2.13 -0.67 -5.46
CA HIS A 11 1.75 0.73 -5.51
C HIS A 11 0.71 1.01 -4.43
N ALA A 12 1.01 1.89 -3.48
CA ALA A 12 0.20 2.16 -2.29
C ALA A 12 -0.01 0.90 -1.41
N ALA A 13 1.06 0.21 -1.10
CA ALA A 13 1.13 -1.16 -0.56
C ALA A 13 0.46 -1.37 0.80
N ARG A 14 0.19 -0.32 1.58
CA ARG A 14 -0.19 -0.44 3.00
C ARG A 14 -1.35 -1.41 3.24
N GLN A 15 -2.40 -1.34 2.41
CA GLN A 15 -3.57 -2.21 2.56
C GLN A 15 -3.27 -3.65 2.14
N ASP A 16 -2.48 -3.83 1.08
CA ASP A 16 -2.09 -5.16 0.61
C ASP A 16 -1.21 -5.87 1.64
N VAL A 17 -0.25 -5.16 2.23
CA VAL A 17 0.61 -5.69 3.30
C VAL A 17 -0.22 -6.05 4.53
N GLU A 18 -1.20 -5.21 4.91
CA GLU A 18 -2.11 -5.51 6.03
C GLU A 18 -2.88 -6.82 5.78
N ILE A 19 -3.41 -7.03 4.57
CA ILE A 19 -4.13 -8.25 4.20
C ILE A 19 -3.18 -9.46 4.25
N ILE A 20 -1.99 -9.34 3.67
CA ILE A 20 -0.98 -10.41 3.66
C ILE A 20 -0.58 -10.77 5.09
N TYR A 21 -0.36 -9.76 5.94
CA TYR A 21 0.00 -9.97 7.34
C TYR A 21 -1.12 -10.67 8.12
N LYS A 22 -2.36 -10.23 7.98
CA LYS A 22 -3.52 -10.86 8.64
C LYS A 22 -3.78 -12.30 8.19
N LEU A 23 -3.57 -12.60 6.91
CA LEU A 23 -3.83 -13.94 6.36
C LEU A 23 -2.69 -14.92 6.59
N GLY A 24 -1.45 -14.46 6.59
CA GLY A 24 -0.27 -15.33 6.57
C GLY A 24 0.77 -15.01 7.64
N ASN A 25 0.56 -14.00 8.47
CA ASN A 25 1.54 -13.49 9.45
C ASN A 25 2.91 -13.22 8.80
N ILE A 26 2.91 -12.71 7.57
CA ILE A 26 4.10 -12.45 6.76
C ILE A 26 4.09 -10.99 6.34
N ILE A 27 5.20 -10.29 6.56
CA ILE A 27 5.47 -8.99 5.94
C ILE A 27 6.33 -9.23 4.69
N PRO A 28 5.86 -8.79 3.49
CA PRO A 28 6.67 -8.93 2.28
C PRO A 28 7.98 -8.15 2.40
N ALA A 29 9.11 -8.84 2.27
CA ALA A 29 10.44 -8.20 2.33
C ALA A 29 11.41 -8.90 1.35
N PRO A 30 12.29 -8.12 0.65
CA PRO A 30 12.29 -6.67 0.56
C PRO A 30 11.07 -6.13 -0.19
N LEU A 31 10.55 -4.99 0.25
CA LEU A 31 9.39 -4.30 -0.31
C LEU A 31 9.83 -3.03 -1.05
N PHE A 32 9.16 -2.72 -2.16
CA PHE A 32 9.29 -1.45 -2.86
C PHE A 32 7.90 -0.92 -3.22
N ASP A 33 7.51 0.18 -2.60
CA ASP A 33 6.26 0.87 -2.94
C ASP A 33 6.52 2.01 -3.92
N THR A 34 5.97 1.89 -5.12
CA THR A 34 6.16 2.88 -6.19
C THR A 34 5.47 4.21 -5.90
N GLN A 35 4.44 4.26 -5.06
CA GLN A 35 3.83 5.53 -4.64
C GLN A 35 4.77 6.29 -3.70
N VAL A 36 5.36 5.61 -2.72
CA VAL A 36 6.36 6.19 -1.81
C VAL A 36 7.63 6.58 -2.56
N ALA A 37 8.12 5.73 -3.45
CA ALA A 37 9.27 6.03 -4.28
C ALA A 37 9.03 7.26 -5.17
N ALA A 38 7.83 7.41 -5.73
CA ALA A 38 7.43 8.59 -6.49
C ALA A 38 7.37 9.85 -5.62
N MET A 39 6.90 9.76 -4.38
CA MET A 39 6.94 10.87 -3.41
C MET A 39 8.39 11.31 -3.16
N VAL A 40 9.29 10.39 -2.88
CA VAL A 40 10.73 10.67 -2.71
C VAL A 40 11.34 11.32 -3.95
N CYS A 41 10.89 10.95 -5.14
CA CYS A 41 11.30 11.54 -6.42
C CYS A 41 10.65 12.92 -6.72
N GLY A 42 9.71 13.40 -5.90
CA GLY A 42 9.07 14.70 -6.08
C GLY A 42 7.81 14.68 -6.97
N PHE A 43 7.16 13.54 -7.16
CA PHE A 43 5.90 13.42 -7.91
C PHE A 43 4.67 13.85 -7.11
N GLY A 44 4.83 14.22 -5.82
CA GLY A 44 3.76 14.55 -4.88
C GLY A 44 3.49 13.42 -3.88
N GLU A 45 2.70 13.70 -2.82
CA GLU A 45 2.56 12.80 -1.65
C GLU A 45 1.82 11.49 -1.96
N ALA A 46 0.87 11.49 -2.90
CA ALA A 46 0.01 10.33 -3.15
C ALA A 46 -0.41 10.27 -4.62
N ILE A 47 0.56 10.12 -5.52
CA ILE A 47 0.27 9.98 -6.95
C ILE A 47 -0.56 8.72 -7.21
N ALA A 48 -1.62 8.83 -8.01
CA ALA A 48 -2.40 7.67 -8.44
C ALA A 48 -1.64 6.82 -9.46
N TYR A 49 -1.87 5.50 -9.45
CA TYR A 49 -1.15 4.55 -10.29
C TYR A 49 -1.17 4.90 -11.79
N ASP A 50 -2.34 5.23 -12.33
CA ASP A 50 -2.47 5.62 -13.74
C ASP A 50 -1.69 6.90 -14.09
N GLN A 51 -1.64 7.86 -13.16
CA GLN A 51 -0.84 9.07 -13.33
C GLN A 51 0.66 8.77 -13.27
N LEU A 52 1.07 7.85 -12.38
CA LEU A 52 2.45 7.40 -12.31
C LEU A 52 2.85 6.72 -13.61
N VAL A 53 2.06 5.75 -14.10
CA VAL A 53 2.28 5.05 -15.37
C VAL A 53 2.43 6.05 -16.53
N ALA A 54 1.50 7.01 -16.64
CA ALA A 54 1.55 8.01 -17.70
C ALA A 54 2.78 8.94 -17.67
N ARG A 55 3.41 9.09 -16.48
CA ARG A 55 4.62 9.92 -16.31
C ARG A 55 5.94 9.15 -16.43
N THR A 56 5.91 7.84 -16.19
CA THR A 56 7.13 7.02 -16.10
C THR A 56 7.26 6.00 -17.23
N THR A 57 6.19 5.79 -17.99
CA THR A 57 6.14 4.84 -19.10
C THR A 57 5.40 5.46 -20.30
N GLU A 58 5.43 4.78 -21.44
CA GLU A 58 4.59 5.15 -22.61
C GLU A 58 3.16 4.57 -22.50
N GLY A 59 2.87 3.84 -21.41
CA GLY A 59 1.61 3.16 -21.19
C GLY A 59 0.47 4.08 -20.76
N ARG A 60 -0.76 3.59 -20.98
CA ARG A 60 -1.98 4.17 -20.43
C ARG A 60 -2.84 3.08 -19.86
N ILE A 61 -3.43 3.31 -18.68
CA ILE A 61 -4.32 2.36 -18.03
C ILE A 61 -5.76 2.71 -18.41
N ASP A 62 -6.45 1.72 -19.00
CA ASP A 62 -7.88 1.79 -19.21
C ASP A 62 -8.61 1.43 -17.92
N LYS A 63 -9.32 2.39 -17.33
CA LYS A 63 -10.04 2.23 -16.06
C LYS A 63 -11.46 1.69 -16.20
N THR A 64 -11.92 1.34 -17.39
CA THR A 64 -13.31 0.92 -17.63
C THR A 64 -13.70 -0.32 -16.84
N SER A 65 -12.75 -1.24 -16.58
CA SER A 65 -12.98 -2.45 -15.80
C SER A 65 -12.81 -2.29 -14.27
N ARG A 66 -12.43 -1.11 -13.77
CA ARG A 66 -12.11 -0.89 -12.35
C ARG A 66 -13.27 -1.27 -11.40
N PHE A 67 -14.49 -0.94 -11.77
CA PHE A 67 -15.69 -1.11 -10.93
C PHE A 67 -16.58 -2.30 -11.35
N THR A 68 -16.06 -3.22 -12.14
CA THR A 68 -16.77 -4.44 -12.51
C THR A 68 -16.79 -5.45 -11.37
N ASP A 69 -17.65 -6.48 -11.44
CA ASP A 69 -17.65 -7.54 -10.43
C ASP A 69 -16.43 -8.47 -10.59
N TRP A 70 -15.43 -8.25 -9.75
CA TRP A 70 -14.20 -9.04 -9.70
C TRP A 70 -14.37 -10.41 -9.05
N ARG A 71 -15.53 -10.74 -8.48
CA ARG A 71 -15.84 -12.07 -7.94
C ARG A 71 -16.33 -13.03 -9.01
N ALA A 72 -16.85 -12.51 -10.11
CA ALA A 72 -17.33 -13.34 -11.23
C ALA A 72 -16.20 -14.22 -11.79
N ARG A 73 -16.56 -15.46 -12.15
CA ARG A 73 -15.64 -16.40 -12.82
C ARG A 73 -16.35 -17.04 -14.03
N PRO A 74 -15.63 -17.17 -15.16
CA PRO A 74 -14.29 -16.65 -15.46
C PRO A 74 -14.27 -15.13 -15.57
N LEU A 75 -13.07 -14.51 -15.39
CA LEU A 75 -12.88 -13.10 -15.65
C LEU A 75 -13.03 -12.79 -17.14
N SER A 76 -13.60 -11.64 -17.48
CA SER A 76 -13.69 -11.19 -18.87
C SER A 76 -12.31 -10.84 -19.45
N PRO A 77 -12.14 -10.85 -20.78
CA PRO A 77 -10.88 -10.42 -21.41
C PRO A 77 -10.45 -9.01 -21.01
N SER A 78 -11.38 -8.06 -20.84
CA SER A 78 -11.10 -6.70 -20.40
C SER A 78 -10.61 -6.65 -18.94
N GLN A 79 -11.19 -7.46 -18.05
CA GLN A 79 -10.71 -7.59 -16.67
C GLN A 79 -9.29 -8.18 -16.62
N LEU A 80 -9.01 -9.22 -17.42
CA LEU A 80 -7.67 -9.80 -17.51
C LEU A 80 -6.65 -8.79 -18.04
N GLN A 81 -7.01 -8.02 -19.06
CA GLN A 81 -6.14 -6.98 -19.61
C GLN A 81 -5.87 -5.87 -18.57
N TYR A 82 -6.89 -5.46 -17.83
CA TYR A 82 -6.74 -4.49 -16.74
C TYR A 82 -5.78 -5.02 -15.65
N ALA A 83 -5.98 -6.26 -15.18
CA ALA A 83 -5.11 -6.88 -14.18
C ALA A 83 -3.67 -7.05 -14.66
N LEU A 84 -3.46 -7.38 -15.94
CA LEU A 84 -2.11 -7.45 -16.52
C LEU A 84 -1.44 -6.07 -16.59
N ALA A 85 -2.18 -5.01 -16.87
CA ALA A 85 -1.65 -3.65 -16.89
C ALA A 85 -1.13 -3.21 -15.51
N ASP A 86 -1.80 -3.62 -14.44
CA ASP A 86 -1.36 -3.33 -13.06
C ASP A 86 0.01 -3.98 -12.73
N VAL A 87 0.39 -5.07 -13.40
CA VAL A 87 1.68 -5.74 -13.18
C VAL A 87 2.75 -5.27 -14.18
N THR A 88 2.38 -5.17 -15.45
CA THR A 88 3.32 -4.90 -16.54
C THR A 88 3.94 -3.50 -16.42
N TYR A 89 3.10 -2.48 -16.29
CA TYR A 89 3.58 -1.10 -16.14
C TYR A 89 4.21 -0.84 -14.77
N LEU A 90 3.84 -1.58 -13.73
CA LEU A 90 4.44 -1.45 -12.41
C LEU A 90 5.94 -1.78 -12.45
N ARG A 91 6.33 -2.81 -13.20
CA ARG A 91 7.74 -3.16 -13.39
C ARG A 91 8.54 -2.04 -14.06
N ASP A 92 7.96 -1.38 -15.05
CA ASP A 92 8.64 -0.31 -15.78
C ASP A 92 8.71 0.97 -14.92
N ALA A 93 7.67 1.29 -14.18
CA ALA A 93 7.66 2.36 -13.18
C ALA A 93 8.72 2.11 -12.09
N TYR A 94 8.85 0.88 -11.60
CA TYR A 94 9.90 0.49 -10.64
C TYR A 94 11.30 0.80 -11.17
N ARG A 95 11.61 0.39 -12.41
CA ARG A 95 12.92 0.64 -13.03
C ARG A 95 13.20 2.13 -13.18
N TYR A 96 12.21 2.88 -13.62
CA TYR A 96 12.32 4.33 -13.77
C TYR A 96 12.59 5.02 -12.44
N LEU A 97 11.78 4.73 -11.41
CA LEU A 97 11.90 5.33 -10.09
C LEU A 97 13.22 4.95 -9.41
N THR A 98 13.65 3.69 -9.51
CA THR A 98 14.94 3.25 -8.97
C THR A 98 16.10 4.06 -9.58
N ALA A 99 16.14 4.18 -10.90
CA ALA A 99 17.16 4.97 -11.57
C ALA A 99 17.10 6.46 -11.21
N MET A 100 15.93 6.99 -10.92
CA MET A 100 15.76 8.40 -10.52
C MET A 100 16.23 8.63 -9.09
N ILE A 101 15.92 7.71 -8.16
CA ILE A 101 16.36 7.73 -6.76
C ILE A 101 17.88 7.68 -6.69
N ASP A 102 18.51 6.77 -7.46
CA ASP A 102 19.97 6.64 -7.50
C ASP A 102 20.63 7.91 -8.03
N ARG A 103 20.08 8.53 -9.08
CA ARG A 103 20.58 9.81 -9.62
C ARG A 103 20.45 10.98 -8.67
N GLN A 104 19.44 10.97 -7.80
CA GLN A 104 19.16 12.03 -6.82
C GLN A 104 19.82 11.79 -5.46
N ASP A 105 20.51 10.64 -5.29
CA ASP A 105 21.12 10.21 -4.02
C ASP A 105 20.13 10.20 -2.85
N ARG A 106 18.91 9.65 -3.08
CA ARG A 106 17.81 9.62 -2.12
C ARG A 106 17.45 8.22 -1.62
N ARG A 107 18.39 7.28 -1.76
CA ARG A 107 18.16 5.88 -1.34
C ARG A 107 17.79 5.77 0.13
N GLU A 108 18.52 6.47 1.00
CA GLU A 108 18.29 6.45 2.45
C GLU A 108 16.88 6.96 2.83
N TRP A 109 16.35 7.93 2.09
CA TRP A 109 15.00 8.43 2.33
C TRP A 109 13.95 7.36 2.00
N LEU A 110 14.13 6.68 0.87
CA LEU A 110 13.27 5.58 0.50
C LEU A 110 13.33 4.43 1.51
N ASP A 111 14.54 4.04 1.94
CA ASP A 111 14.74 2.94 2.89
C ASP A 111 14.07 3.25 4.24
N GLY A 112 14.11 4.50 4.71
CA GLY A 112 13.41 4.95 5.91
C GLY A 112 11.88 4.78 5.79
N GLU A 113 11.30 5.18 4.66
CA GLU A 113 9.85 5.03 4.42
C GLU A 113 9.45 3.55 4.25
N MET A 114 10.27 2.74 3.56
CA MET A 114 10.04 1.30 3.43
C MET A 114 10.13 0.58 4.77
N ALA A 115 11.02 1.01 5.67
CA ALA A 115 11.12 0.46 7.02
C ALA A 115 9.80 0.63 7.81
N ILE A 116 9.12 1.77 7.66
CA ILE A 116 7.80 1.99 8.27
C ILE A 116 6.75 1.03 7.70
N LEU A 117 6.74 0.83 6.37
CA LEU A 117 5.79 -0.08 5.71
C LEU A 117 6.06 -1.55 6.01
N THR A 118 7.29 -1.92 6.36
CA THR A 118 7.65 -3.30 6.68
C THR A 118 7.73 -3.57 8.19
N ALA A 119 7.45 -2.58 9.03
CA ALA A 119 7.40 -2.75 10.47
C ALA A 119 6.11 -3.49 10.89
N PRO A 120 6.19 -4.63 11.59
CA PRO A 120 5.02 -5.37 12.06
C PRO A 120 4.08 -4.50 12.90
N GLU A 121 4.61 -3.57 13.67
CA GLU A 121 3.88 -2.65 14.54
C GLU A 121 2.92 -1.73 13.77
N THR A 122 3.18 -1.53 12.47
CA THR A 122 2.28 -0.78 11.57
C THR A 122 0.95 -1.51 11.37
N TYR A 123 0.93 -2.84 11.48
CA TYR A 123 -0.20 -3.73 11.20
C TYR A 123 -0.71 -4.47 12.43
N ASP A 124 0.13 -4.64 13.45
CA ASP A 124 -0.26 -5.23 14.73
C ASP A 124 -0.98 -4.18 15.59
N LEU A 125 -2.26 -4.06 15.32
CA LEU A 125 -3.11 -3.06 15.96
C LEU A 125 -3.67 -3.63 17.25
N HIS A 126 -2.94 -3.41 18.35
CA HIS A 126 -3.39 -3.85 19.67
C HIS A 126 -4.82 -3.33 19.94
N PRO A 127 -5.80 -4.18 20.27
CA PRO A 127 -7.19 -3.76 20.48
C PRO A 127 -7.33 -2.60 21.47
N ASP A 128 -6.54 -2.60 22.54
CA ASP A 128 -6.58 -1.59 23.59
C ASP A 128 -6.13 -0.18 23.11
N LEU A 129 -5.45 -0.10 21.97
CA LEU A 129 -5.04 1.14 21.32
C LEU A 129 -5.96 1.56 20.17
N ALA A 130 -6.98 0.78 19.86
CA ALA A 130 -7.88 1.02 18.74
C ALA A 130 -8.59 2.38 18.83
N TYR A 131 -8.87 2.85 20.04
CA TYR A 131 -9.51 4.15 20.28
C TYR A 131 -8.69 5.34 19.77
N THR A 132 -7.36 5.24 19.71
CA THR A 132 -6.48 6.33 19.23
C THR A 132 -6.66 6.66 17.75
N ARG A 133 -7.20 5.72 16.97
CA ARG A 133 -7.48 5.85 15.54
C ARG A 133 -8.87 6.44 15.25
N VAL A 134 -9.72 6.54 16.28
CA VAL A 134 -11.05 7.11 16.12
C VAL A 134 -10.96 8.63 16.18
N LYS A 135 -11.27 9.31 15.06
CA LYS A 135 -11.27 10.78 14.97
C LYS A 135 -12.50 11.35 15.70
N MET A 136 -12.56 11.21 17.04
CA MET A 136 -13.62 11.74 17.87
C MET A 136 -13.04 12.62 18.97
N ARG A 137 -13.60 13.82 19.16
CA ARG A 137 -13.26 14.66 20.32
C ARG A 137 -14.00 14.15 21.56
N VAL A 138 -13.25 13.62 22.49
CA VAL A 138 -13.75 13.16 23.79
C VAL A 138 -13.38 14.19 24.83
N LYS A 139 -14.38 14.68 25.60
CA LYS A 139 -14.17 15.73 26.61
C LYS A 139 -14.25 15.20 28.05
N LYS A 140 -14.96 14.10 28.27
CA LYS A 140 -15.19 13.55 29.61
C LYS A 140 -14.45 12.21 29.77
N PRO A 141 -13.89 11.93 30.97
CA PRO A 141 -13.23 10.65 31.24
C PRO A 141 -14.12 9.42 30.99
N ILE A 142 -15.42 9.51 31.30
CA ILE A 142 -16.36 8.42 31.05
C ILE A 142 -16.55 8.15 29.57
N GLU A 143 -16.60 9.19 28.73
CA GLU A 143 -16.72 9.04 27.27
C GLU A 143 -15.45 8.37 26.70
N LEU A 144 -14.27 8.70 27.24
CA LEU A 144 -13.02 8.07 26.86
C LEU A 144 -12.99 6.57 27.24
N ALA A 145 -13.48 6.24 28.45
CA ALA A 145 -13.57 4.85 28.89
C ALA A 145 -14.48 4.03 27.96
N VAL A 146 -15.68 4.56 27.67
CA VAL A 146 -16.61 3.91 26.74
C VAL A 146 -16.00 3.76 25.33
N LEU A 147 -15.34 4.81 24.83
CA LEU A 147 -14.67 4.75 23.51
C LEU A 147 -13.59 3.67 23.47
N LYS A 148 -12.77 3.54 24.52
CA LYS A 148 -11.74 2.51 24.62
C LYS A 148 -12.34 1.11 24.54
N GLU A 149 -13.34 0.82 25.35
CA GLU A 149 -13.98 -0.49 25.39
C GLU A 149 -14.69 -0.85 24.07
N VAL A 150 -15.45 0.08 23.50
CA VAL A 150 -16.16 -0.15 22.23
C VAL A 150 -15.17 -0.32 21.06
N ALA A 151 -14.11 0.49 21.02
CA ALA A 151 -13.10 0.36 19.99
C ALA A 151 -12.32 -0.96 20.10
N ALA A 152 -11.96 -1.36 21.34
CA ALA A 152 -11.27 -2.63 21.58
C ALA A 152 -12.15 -3.84 21.25
N TRP A 153 -13.44 -3.78 21.60
CA TRP A 153 -14.40 -4.83 21.24
C TRP A 153 -14.50 -5.00 19.71
N ARG A 154 -14.64 -3.91 18.98
CA ARG A 154 -14.71 -3.95 17.50
C ARG A 154 -13.49 -4.61 16.85
N GLU A 155 -12.29 -4.44 17.42
CA GLU A 155 -11.06 -5.06 16.88
C GLU A 155 -10.93 -6.55 17.23
N ARG A 156 -11.67 -7.04 18.24
CA ARG A 156 -11.63 -8.46 18.64
C ARG A 156 -12.65 -9.32 17.87
N GLU A 157 -13.75 -8.73 17.35
CA GLU A 157 -14.79 -9.41 16.57
C GLU A 157 -14.44 -9.47 15.06
#